data_452cb2f2ae76eafa80aede0e176db341
#
_entry.id   452cb2f2ae76eafa80aede0e176db341
#
_cell.length_a   1.000
_cell.length_b   1.000
_cell.length_c   1.000
_cell.angle_alpha   90.00
_cell.angle_beta   90.00
_cell.angle_gamma   90.00
#
_symmetry.space_group_name_H-M   'P 1'
#
loop_
_entity.id
_entity.type
_entity.pdbx_description
1 polymer ?
#
loop_
_entity_poly.entity_id
_entity_poly.type
_entity_poly.pdbx_seq_one_letter_code
_entity_poly.pdbx_strand_id
1 'polypeptide(L)'
;MWHDISHSHVQRYMQQNPYRLLAFSFLGVMIIGTLLLMLPMASAQGQTTALVDAAFTAVSCVSVTGLATVDTYYHWSLFGKLVMVILIQLGGLGIVSFTTIIALLLGKRVGLKNRVLLSEDVGQDGMTGLLHITKKLTLYTFAIEIVGGIIYTIQLYPYIGQAALYTGIMQAISTFCNAGFVFFDNDLPYAMVGDILFNINTAVLIVIGGFGYLAAFDIWSHRKVRRFVDLKLHTKICLLYTSPSPRDSTSS
;
A
#
# COMPACT_ATOMS: atom_id res chain seq x y z
N MET A 1 -10.12 -7.60 -39.98
CA MET A 1 -10.74 -6.28 -40.22
C MET A 1 -11.75 -5.86 -39.15
N TRP A 2 -12.48 -6.77 -38.50
CA TRP A 2 -13.42 -6.44 -37.37
C TRP A 2 -12.74 -6.37 -35.99
N HIS A 3 -11.57 -6.97 -35.81
CA HIS A 3 -10.85 -7.01 -34.54
C HIS A 3 -10.11 -5.69 -34.20
N ASP A 4 -9.69 -4.94 -35.23
CA ASP A 4 -8.94 -3.68 -35.04
C ASP A 4 -9.82 -2.47 -34.72
N ILE A 5 -11.10 -2.49 -35.12
CA ILE A 5 -12.02 -1.35 -34.94
C ILE A 5 -12.49 -1.25 -33.49
N SER A 6 -12.69 -2.39 -32.81
CA SER A 6 -13.15 -2.40 -31.41
C SER A 6 -12.07 -1.91 -30.45
N HIS A 7 -10.80 -2.27 -30.71
CA HIS A 7 -9.66 -1.83 -29.89
C HIS A 7 -9.42 -0.31 -29.97
N SER A 8 -9.66 0.31 -31.11
CA SER A 8 -9.44 1.75 -31.30
C SER A 8 -10.52 2.61 -30.61
N HIS A 9 -11.77 2.18 -30.58
CA HIS A 9 -12.87 2.89 -29.92
C HIS A 9 -12.77 2.81 -28.39
N VAL A 10 -12.52 1.63 -27.83
CA VAL A 10 -12.32 1.45 -26.38
C VAL A 10 -11.09 2.21 -25.92
N GLN A 11 -9.97 2.15 -26.67
CA GLN A 11 -8.77 2.92 -26.34
C GLN A 11 -9.01 4.44 -26.41
N ARG A 12 -9.73 4.95 -27.41
CA ARG A 12 -10.07 6.38 -27.51
C ARG A 12 -11.01 6.83 -26.39
N TYR A 13 -11.99 6.01 -26.02
CA TYR A 13 -12.94 6.30 -24.95
C TYR A 13 -12.29 6.32 -23.56
N MET A 14 -11.33 5.42 -23.33
CA MET A 14 -10.51 5.38 -22.12
C MET A 14 -9.46 6.52 -22.09
N GLN A 15 -9.12 7.11 -23.24
CA GLN A 15 -8.12 8.19 -23.34
C GLN A 15 -8.67 9.57 -22.94
N GLN A 16 -9.97 9.75 -22.90
CA GLN A 16 -10.62 11.05 -22.66
C GLN A 16 -10.85 11.37 -21.19
N ASN A 17 -10.73 10.38 -20.27
CA ASN A 17 -10.93 10.58 -18.84
C ASN A 17 -9.93 9.75 -18.01
N PRO A 18 -8.88 10.36 -17.47
CA PRO A 18 -7.86 9.68 -16.67
C PRO A 18 -8.44 8.97 -15.43
N TYR A 19 -9.45 9.55 -14.79
CA TYR A 19 -10.13 8.96 -13.62
C TYR A 19 -10.82 7.60 -13.92
N ARG A 20 -11.38 7.44 -15.12
CA ARG A 20 -11.95 6.15 -15.54
C ARG A 20 -10.88 5.08 -15.72
N LEU A 21 -9.73 5.46 -16.28
CA LEU A 21 -8.61 4.52 -16.44
C LEU A 21 -8.08 4.07 -15.07
N LEU A 22 -7.98 4.97 -14.11
CA LEU A 22 -7.64 4.62 -12.72
C LEU A 22 -8.66 3.63 -12.14
N ALA A 23 -9.96 3.95 -12.20
CA ALA A 23 -11.03 3.09 -11.66
C ALA A 23 -11.00 1.67 -12.28
N PHE A 24 -10.84 1.58 -13.62
CA PHE A 24 -10.75 0.28 -14.30
C PHE A 24 -9.46 -0.47 -13.94
N SER A 25 -8.35 0.23 -13.70
CA SER A 25 -7.11 -0.39 -13.25
C SER A 25 -7.25 -0.99 -11.85
N PHE A 26 -7.87 -0.27 -10.92
CA PHE A 26 -8.19 -0.79 -9.59
C PHE A 26 -9.12 -2.01 -9.65
N LEU A 27 -10.20 -1.92 -10.44
CA LEU A 27 -11.12 -3.04 -10.64
C LEU A 27 -10.41 -4.26 -11.24
N GLY A 28 -9.56 -4.05 -12.22
CA GLY A 28 -8.77 -5.13 -12.83
C GLY A 28 -7.85 -5.83 -11.82
N VAL A 29 -7.15 -5.06 -10.97
CA VAL A 29 -6.30 -5.62 -9.90
C VAL A 29 -7.13 -6.38 -8.87
N MET A 30 -8.30 -5.88 -8.48
CA MET A 30 -9.21 -6.58 -7.56
C MET A 30 -9.68 -7.90 -8.15
N ILE A 31 -10.06 -7.95 -9.43
CA ILE A 31 -10.48 -9.18 -10.11
C ILE A 31 -9.31 -10.18 -10.18
N ILE A 32 -8.13 -9.75 -10.60
CA ILE A 32 -6.94 -10.62 -10.68
C ILE A 32 -6.58 -11.13 -9.28
N GLY A 33 -6.59 -10.27 -8.27
CA GLY A 33 -6.34 -10.63 -6.88
C GLY A 33 -7.33 -11.68 -6.37
N THR A 34 -8.63 -11.49 -6.67
CA THR A 34 -9.68 -12.47 -6.34
C THR A 34 -9.40 -13.83 -6.95
N LEU A 35 -9.09 -13.87 -8.25
CA LEU A 35 -8.79 -15.12 -8.95
C LEU A 35 -7.56 -15.83 -8.37
N LEU A 36 -6.52 -15.08 -8.02
CA LEU A 36 -5.31 -15.63 -7.38
C LEU A 36 -5.60 -16.17 -5.98
N LEU A 37 -6.42 -15.48 -5.19
CA LEU A 37 -6.79 -15.91 -3.84
C LEU A 37 -7.78 -17.09 -3.83
N MET A 38 -8.52 -17.33 -4.91
CA MET A 38 -9.37 -18.52 -5.08
C MET A 38 -8.58 -19.79 -5.37
N LEU A 39 -7.31 -19.69 -5.79
CA LEU A 39 -6.52 -20.88 -6.10
C LEU A 39 -6.33 -21.75 -4.85
N PRO A 40 -6.38 -23.09 -4.98
CA PRO A 40 -6.15 -24.00 -3.84
C PRO A 40 -4.81 -23.79 -3.15
N MET A 41 -3.79 -23.35 -3.90
CA MET A 41 -2.46 -23.03 -3.35
C MET A 41 -2.44 -21.76 -2.50
N ALA A 42 -3.45 -20.91 -2.58
CA ALA A 42 -3.57 -19.72 -1.75
C ALA A 42 -4.12 -20.03 -0.36
N SER A 43 -4.86 -21.13 -0.20
CA SER A 43 -5.35 -21.59 1.10
C SER A 43 -4.32 -22.50 1.79
N ALA A 44 -4.18 -22.36 3.10
CA ALA A 44 -3.32 -23.23 3.92
C ALA A 44 -3.82 -24.68 3.96
N GLN A 45 -5.13 -24.88 3.75
CA GLN A 45 -5.76 -26.20 3.72
C GLN A 45 -5.73 -26.85 2.33
N GLY A 46 -5.21 -26.16 1.31
CA GLY A 46 -5.18 -26.68 -0.07
C GLY A 46 -6.55 -26.75 -0.76
N GLN A 47 -7.55 -26.08 -0.21
CA GLN A 47 -8.91 -26.03 -0.76
C GLN A 47 -9.17 -24.69 -1.45
N THR A 48 -10.07 -24.68 -2.42
CA THR A 48 -10.49 -23.42 -3.06
C THR A 48 -11.26 -22.55 -2.07
N THR A 49 -10.84 -21.29 -1.91
CA THR A 49 -11.56 -20.32 -1.10
C THR A 49 -12.83 -19.89 -1.82
N ALA A 50 -13.92 -19.69 -1.07
CA ALA A 50 -15.19 -19.20 -1.64
C ALA A 50 -14.99 -17.85 -2.35
N LEU A 51 -15.69 -17.65 -3.47
CA LEU A 51 -15.59 -16.42 -4.28
C LEU A 51 -15.81 -15.16 -3.45
N VAL A 52 -16.76 -15.19 -2.54
CA VAL A 52 -17.13 -14.04 -1.69
C VAL A 52 -15.98 -13.68 -0.77
N ASP A 53 -15.35 -14.67 -0.11
CA ASP A 53 -14.24 -14.46 0.82
C ASP A 53 -12.96 -13.98 0.10
N ALA A 54 -12.66 -14.61 -1.05
CA ALA A 54 -11.53 -14.22 -1.88
C ALA A 54 -11.71 -12.80 -2.46
N ALA A 55 -12.91 -12.47 -2.94
CA ALA A 55 -13.22 -11.14 -3.47
C ALA A 55 -13.19 -10.09 -2.37
N PHE A 56 -13.79 -10.36 -1.23
CA PHE A 56 -13.78 -9.46 -0.08
C PHE A 56 -12.35 -9.15 0.37
N THR A 57 -11.52 -10.19 0.53
CA THR A 57 -10.12 -10.03 0.92
C THR A 57 -9.31 -9.26 -0.14
N ALA A 58 -9.49 -9.57 -1.43
CA ALA A 58 -8.80 -8.86 -2.51
C ALA A 58 -9.17 -7.37 -2.54
N VAL A 59 -10.47 -7.06 -2.44
CA VAL A 59 -10.97 -5.67 -2.38
C VAL A 59 -10.42 -4.97 -1.15
N SER A 60 -10.49 -5.61 0.02
CA SER A 60 -9.97 -5.06 1.28
C SER A 60 -8.47 -4.78 1.24
N CYS A 61 -7.67 -5.66 0.61
CA CYS A 61 -6.24 -5.44 0.41
C CYS A 61 -5.97 -4.23 -0.51
N VAL A 62 -6.64 -4.15 -1.66
CA VAL A 62 -6.42 -3.08 -2.65
C VAL A 62 -6.94 -1.73 -2.17
N SER A 63 -8.07 -1.71 -1.44
CA SER A 63 -8.63 -0.49 -0.83
C SER A 63 -7.98 -0.13 0.50
N VAL A 64 -7.03 -0.98 0.97
CA VAL A 64 -6.30 -0.74 2.23
C VAL A 64 -7.26 -0.58 3.42
N THR A 65 -8.29 -1.45 3.49
CA THR A 65 -9.35 -1.35 4.50
C THR A 65 -9.07 -2.19 5.75
N GLY A 66 -8.41 -3.36 5.57
CA GLY A 66 -8.02 -4.26 6.67
C GLY A 66 -9.13 -5.13 7.23
N LEU A 67 -10.27 -5.20 6.56
CA LEU A 67 -11.36 -6.09 6.94
C LEU A 67 -11.14 -7.48 6.33
N ALA A 68 -11.42 -8.52 7.09
CA ALA A 68 -11.29 -9.90 6.67
C ALA A 68 -12.53 -10.71 7.08
N THR A 69 -13.01 -11.58 6.18
CA THR A 69 -14.09 -12.53 6.45
C THR A 69 -13.55 -13.87 6.98
N VAL A 70 -12.28 -14.14 6.72
CA VAL A 70 -11.55 -15.34 7.16
C VAL A 70 -10.30 -14.92 7.92
N ASP A 71 -9.84 -15.78 8.82
CA ASP A 71 -8.62 -15.50 9.59
C ASP A 71 -7.40 -15.39 8.67
N THR A 72 -6.70 -14.26 8.74
CA THR A 72 -5.58 -13.96 7.86
C THR A 72 -4.38 -14.88 8.11
N TYR A 73 -4.14 -15.29 9.35
CA TYR A 73 -3.00 -16.11 9.70
C TYR A 73 -3.22 -17.58 9.38
N TYR A 74 -4.37 -18.13 9.75
CA TYR A 74 -4.66 -19.56 9.63
C TYR A 74 -5.21 -19.99 8.27
N HIS A 75 -5.99 -19.12 7.60
CA HIS A 75 -6.63 -19.47 6.33
C HIS A 75 -5.67 -19.41 5.14
N TRP A 76 -4.81 -18.38 5.07
CA TRP A 76 -3.96 -18.14 3.90
C TRP A 76 -2.62 -18.85 4.02
N SER A 77 -2.23 -19.56 2.97
CA SER A 77 -0.88 -20.10 2.79
C SER A 77 0.15 -18.95 2.63
N LEU A 78 1.44 -19.29 2.61
CA LEU A 78 2.48 -18.30 2.31
C LEU A 78 2.25 -17.63 0.94
N PHE A 79 1.80 -18.39 -0.07
CA PHE A 79 1.44 -17.84 -1.39
C PHE A 79 0.26 -16.87 -1.28
N GLY A 80 -0.82 -17.24 -0.58
CA GLY A 80 -1.96 -16.34 -0.35
C GLY A 80 -1.56 -15.05 0.35
N LYS A 81 -0.76 -15.14 1.40
CA LYS A 81 -0.21 -13.98 2.12
C LYS A 81 0.66 -13.09 1.23
N LEU A 82 1.50 -13.67 0.36
CA LEU A 82 2.28 -12.91 -0.62
C LEU A 82 1.39 -12.16 -1.61
N VAL A 83 0.34 -12.81 -2.12
CA VAL A 83 -0.65 -12.14 -2.99
C VAL A 83 -1.29 -10.97 -2.26
N MET A 84 -1.73 -11.16 -1.00
CA MET A 84 -2.32 -10.08 -0.20
C MET A 84 -1.35 -8.92 -0.03
N VAL A 85 -0.08 -9.16 0.31
CA VAL A 85 0.94 -8.12 0.48
C VAL A 85 1.17 -7.34 -0.81
N ILE A 86 1.21 -8.02 -1.97
CA ILE A 86 1.32 -7.35 -3.28
C ILE A 86 0.10 -6.47 -3.54
N LEU A 87 -1.10 -6.95 -3.24
CA LEU A 87 -2.34 -6.16 -3.39
C LEU A 87 -2.36 -4.95 -2.47
N ILE A 88 -1.93 -5.10 -1.21
CA ILE A 88 -1.78 -4.00 -0.25
C ILE A 88 -0.79 -2.96 -0.76
N GLN A 89 0.35 -3.40 -1.28
CA GLN A 89 1.38 -2.52 -1.82
C GLN A 89 0.89 -1.74 -3.05
N LEU A 90 0.13 -2.40 -3.93
CA LEU A 90 -0.53 -1.77 -5.09
C LEU A 90 -1.56 -0.72 -4.65
N GLY A 91 -2.34 -1.00 -3.62
CA GLY A 91 -3.31 -0.08 -3.04
C GLY A 91 -2.63 1.11 -2.36
N GLY A 92 -1.71 0.85 -1.43
CA GLY A 92 -1.05 1.85 -0.60
C GLY A 92 -0.14 2.82 -1.37
N LEU A 93 0.58 2.34 -2.38
CA LEU A 93 1.40 3.21 -3.24
C LEU A 93 0.61 3.86 -4.39
N GLY A 94 -0.60 3.40 -4.65
CA GLY A 94 -1.34 3.73 -5.86
C GLY A 94 -0.86 2.94 -7.10
N ILE A 95 -1.81 2.44 -7.87
CA ILE A 95 -1.52 1.54 -9.01
C ILE A 95 -0.65 2.24 -10.07
N VAL A 96 -0.86 3.54 -10.31
CA VAL A 96 -0.11 4.27 -11.35
C VAL A 96 1.33 4.48 -10.93
N SER A 97 1.56 4.83 -9.67
CA SER A 97 2.92 4.96 -9.11
C SER A 97 3.66 3.63 -9.20
N PHE A 98 3.05 2.53 -8.77
CA PHE A 98 3.64 1.20 -8.78
C PHE A 98 3.93 0.70 -10.19
N THR A 99 2.99 0.81 -11.13
CA THR A 99 3.18 0.40 -12.54
C THR A 99 4.23 1.23 -13.24
N THR A 100 4.33 2.53 -12.91
CA THR A 100 5.37 3.42 -13.42
C THR A 100 6.76 2.96 -12.98
N ILE A 101 6.90 2.55 -11.73
CA ILE A 101 8.17 2.06 -11.18
C ILE A 101 8.59 0.76 -11.85
N ILE A 102 7.66 -0.21 -11.99
CA ILE A 102 7.94 -1.45 -12.71
C ILE A 102 8.39 -1.14 -14.14
N ALA A 103 7.71 -0.23 -14.85
CA ALA A 103 8.10 0.17 -16.20
C ALA A 103 9.51 0.77 -16.25
N LEU A 104 9.88 1.59 -15.27
CA LEU A 104 11.22 2.17 -15.15
C LEU A 104 12.29 1.12 -14.84
N LEU A 105 12.00 0.17 -13.94
CA LEU A 105 12.91 -0.93 -13.62
C LEU A 105 13.16 -1.86 -14.82
N LEU A 106 12.14 -2.05 -15.66
CA LEU A 106 12.26 -2.81 -16.92
C LEU A 106 12.89 -2.00 -18.07
N GLY A 107 13.38 -0.79 -17.80
CA GLY A 107 14.01 0.07 -18.82
C GLY A 107 13.04 0.62 -19.87
N LYS A 108 11.73 0.49 -19.68
CA LYS A 108 10.73 1.00 -20.61
C LYS A 108 10.54 2.51 -20.44
N ARG A 109 10.43 3.23 -21.56
CA ARG A 109 10.12 4.67 -21.53
C ARG A 109 8.65 4.87 -21.11
N VAL A 110 8.44 5.64 -20.06
CA VAL A 110 7.09 6.00 -19.58
C VAL A 110 6.49 7.02 -20.54
N GLY A 111 5.43 6.63 -21.24
CA GLY A 111 4.72 7.48 -22.21
C GLY A 111 4.04 8.68 -21.53
N LEU A 112 3.74 9.71 -22.34
CA LEU A 112 3.06 10.94 -21.88
C LEU A 112 1.77 10.66 -21.10
N LYS A 113 1.00 9.64 -21.49
CA LYS A 113 -0.22 9.22 -20.80
C LYS A 113 0.02 8.81 -19.34
N ASN A 114 0.99 7.93 -19.12
CA ASN A 114 1.31 7.48 -17.77
C ASN A 114 1.87 8.62 -16.92
N ARG A 115 2.49 9.62 -17.54
CA ARG A 115 2.94 10.83 -16.83
C ARG A 115 1.78 11.72 -16.41
N VAL A 116 0.73 11.86 -17.23
CA VAL A 116 -0.49 12.61 -16.87
C VAL A 116 -1.22 11.91 -15.73
N LEU A 117 -1.44 10.60 -15.83
CA LEU A 117 -2.05 9.81 -14.77
C LEU A 117 -1.26 9.87 -13.45
N LEU A 118 0.06 9.83 -13.56
CA LEU A 118 0.94 9.97 -12.40
C LEU A 118 0.86 11.36 -11.78
N SER A 119 0.71 12.45 -12.58
CA SER A 119 0.54 13.79 -12.05
C SER A 119 -0.76 13.97 -11.29
N GLU A 120 -1.82 13.28 -11.70
CA GLU A 120 -3.10 13.27 -11.00
C GLU A 120 -3.04 12.41 -9.73
N ASP A 121 -2.44 11.21 -9.80
CA ASP A 121 -2.24 10.31 -8.66
C ASP A 121 -1.35 10.95 -7.57
N VAL A 122 -0.32 11.68 -7.99
CA VAL A 122 0.63 12.36 -7.10
C VAL A 122 0.22 13.80 -6.74
N GLY A 123 -0.84 14.35 -7.36
CA GLY A 123 -1.37 15.69 -7.06
C GLY A 123 -0.39 16.83 -7.34
N GLN A 124 0.45 16.72 -8.37
CA GLN A 124 1.44 17.75 -8.75
C GLN A 124 1.17 18.37 -10.12
N ASP A 125 1.18 19.69 -10.19
CA ASP A 125 0.90 20.48 -11.41
C ASP A 125 2.04 20.54 -12.45
N GLY A 126 3.08 19.71 -12.34
CA GLY A 126 4.25 19.75 -13.22
C GLY A 126 4.74 18.39 -13.70
N MET A 127 4.76 18.16 -15.02
CA MET A 127 5.24 16.91 -15.63
C MET A 127 6.76 16.70 -15.60
N THR A 128 7.54 17.75 -15.38
CA THR A 128 9.01 17.69 -15.33
C THR A 128 9.50 17.32 -13.94
N GLY A 129 10.19 16.19 -13.85
CA GLY A 129 10.72 15.69 -12.58
C GLY A 129 9.86 14.66 -11.84
N LEU A 130 8.58 14.52 -12.22
CA LEU A 130 7.61 13.63 -11.57
C LEU A 130 8.09 12.18 -11.46
N LEU A 131 8.65 11.62 -12.55
CA LEU A 131 9.21 10.26 -12.55
C LEU A 131 10.38 10.10 -11.57
N HIS A 132 11.20 11.13 -11.44
CA HIS A 132 12.34 11.12 -10.52
C HIS A 132 11.86 11.17 -9.05
N ILE A 133 10.83 11.98 -8.79
CA ILE A 133 10.20 12.08 -7.48
C ILE A 133 9.55 10.75 -7.11
N THR A 134 8.72 10.17 -7.99
CA THR A 134 8.06 8.88 -7.76
C THR A 134 9.08 7.78 -7.47
N LYS A 135 10.16 7.68 -8.26
CA LYS A 135 11.23 6.70 -8.01
C LYS A 135 11.88 6.88 -6.63
N LYS A 136 12.20 8.11 -6.24
CA LYS A 136 12.77 8.38 -4.91
C LYS A 136 11.80 8.01 -3.80
N LEU A 137 10.54 8.42 -3.91
CA LEU A 137 9.52 8.17 -2.92
C LEU A 137 9.31 6.67 -2.70
N THR A 138 9.22 5.89 -3.77
CA THR A 138 9.10 4.43 -3.65
C THR A 138 10.32 3.79 -3.04
N LEU A 139 11.53 4.27 -3.39
CA LEU A 139 12.74 3.75 -2.76
C LEU A 139 12.74 4.02 -1.25
N TYR A 140 12.28 5.19 -0.81
CA TYR A 140 12.11 5.51 0.62
C TYR A 140 11.07 4.63 1.29
N THR A 141 9.92 4.38 0.63
CA THR A 141 8.89 3.45 1.14
C THR A 141 9.48 2.08 1.40
N PHE A 142 10.12 1.46 0.41
CA PHE A 142 10.74 0.15 0.60
C PHE A 142 11.84 0.15 1.67
N ALA A 143 12.64 1.21 1.75
CA ALA A 143 13.66 1.32 2.80
C ALA A 143 13.04 1.36 4.21
N ILE A 144 11.97 2.11 4.40
CA ILE A 144 11.25 2.20 5.68
C ILE A 144 10.57 0.88 6.02
N GLU A 145 9.92 0.25 5.05
CA GLU A 145 9.27 -1.06 5.20
C GLU A 145 10.29 -2.16 5.58
N ILE A 146 11.47 -2.17 4.96
CA ILE A 146 12.55 -3.12 5.30
C ILE A 146 13.05 -2.88 6.73
N VAL A 147 13.30 -1.63 7.11
CA VAL A 147 13.76 -1.30 8.47
C VAL A 147 12.70 -1.71 9.50
N GLY A 148 11.43 -1.33 9.29
CA GLY A 148 10.32 -1.72 10.15
C GLY A 148 10.13 -3.25 10.21
N GLY A 149 10.31 -3.93 9.07
CA GLY A 149 10.24 -5.38 8.96
C GLY A 149 11.35 -6.09 9.72
N ILE A 150 12.58 -5.56 9.70
CA ILE A 150 13.70 -6.08 10.51
C ILE A 150 13.37 -5.93 12.00
N ILE A 151 12.85 -4.78 12.43
CA ILE A 151 12.46 -4.56 13.82
C ILE A 151 11.39 -5.56 14.23
N TYR A 152 10.32 -5.73 13.44
CA TYR A 152 9.29 -6.75 13.69
C TYR A 152 9.87 -8.18 13.70
N THR A 153 10.78 -8.49 12.79
CA THR A 153 11.44 -9.80 12.75
C THR A 153 12.17 -10.10 14.06
N ILE A 154 12.94 -9.15 14.58
CA ILE A 154 13.68 -9.31 15.86
C ILE A 154 12.69 -9.55 17.02
N GLN A 155 11.58 -8.84 17.05
CA GLN A 155 10.57 -8.93 18.11
C GLN A 155 9.73 -10.22 18.02
N LEU A 156 9.40 -10.68 16.80
CA LEU A 156 8.63 -11.89 16.56
C LEU A 156 9.48 -13.17 16.67
N TYR A 157 10.81 -13.06 16.48
CA TYR A 157 11.69 -14.23 16.45
C TYR A 157 11.61 -15.14 17.70
N PRO A 158 11.52 -14.63 18.94
CA PRO A 158 11.37 -15.46 20.14
C PRO A 158 10.10 -16.29 20.16
N TYR A 159 9.04 -15.86 19.44
CA TYR A 159 7.70 -16.49 19.46
C TYR A 159 7.50 -17.47 18.31
N ILE A 160 7.91 -17.09 17.09
CA ILE A 160 7.62 -17.85 15.86
C ILE A 160 8.87 -18.32 15.11
N GLY A 161 10.07 -18.11 15.68
CA GLY A 161 11.34 -18.57 15.12
C GLY A 161 11.59 -18.03 13.70
N GLN A 162 12.00 -18.91 12.77
CA GLN A 162 12.37 -18.51 11.41
C GLN A 162 11.21 -17.88 10.62
N ALA A 163 9.96 -18.18 10.98
CA ALA A 163 8.79 -17.58 10.36
C ALA A 163 8.72 -16.05 10.58
N ALA A 164 9.40 -15.54 11.61
CA ALA A 164 9.44 -14.11 11.92
C ALA A 164 9.97 -13.26 10.76
N LEU A 165 10.88 -13.79 9.94
CA LEU A 165 11.49 -13.02 8.85
C LEU A 165 10.45 -12.57 7.81
N TYR A 166 9.68 -13.51 7.25
CA TYR A 166 8.68 -13.17 6.25
C TYR A 166 7.46 -12.48 6.90
N THR A 167 7.05 -12.93 8.09
CA THR A 167 5.94 -12.32 8.83
C THR A 167 6.22 -10.88 9.21
N GLY A 168 7.44 -10.57 9.69
CA GLY A 168 7.84 -9.23 10.05
C GLY A 168 7.84 -8.26 8.87
N ILE A 169 8.31 -8.70 7.71
CA ILE A 169 8.28 -7.89 6.47
C ILE A 169 6.82 -7.67 6.01
N MET A 170 6.00 -8.71 5.99
CA MET A 170 4.59 -8.61 5.61
C MET A 170 3.82 -7.67 6.55
N GLN A 171 4.09 -7.77 7.86
CA GLN A 171 3.49 -6.90 8.86
C GLN A 171 3.93 -5.45 8.68
N ALA A 172 5.21 -5.18 8.38
CA ALA A 172 5.69 -3.82 8.14
C ALA A 172 5.01 -3.17 6.92
N ILE A 173 4.82 -3.91 5.84
CA ILE A 173 4.11 -3.44 4.65
C ILE A 173 2.64 -3.13 4.98
N SER A 174 1.95 -4.05 5.67
CA SER A 174 0.56 -3.82 6.10
C SER A 174 0.44 -2.58 6.99
N THR A 175 1.36 -2.43 7.94
CA THR A 175 1.37 -1.31 8.88
C THR A 175 1.71 0.01 8.19
N PHE A 176 2.73 0.05 7.33
CA PHE A 176 3.13 1.24 6.59
C PHE A 176 2.02 1.71 5.63
N CYS A 177 1.41 0.79 4.89
CA CYS A 177 0.27 1.09 4.02
C CYS A 177 -1.01 1.42 4.79
N ASN A 178 -1.03 1.31 6.12
CA ASN A 178 -2.24 1.43 6.97
C ASN A 178 -3.33 0.43 6.59
N ALA A 179 -2.93 -0.76 6.13
CA ALA A 179 -3.87 -1.77 5.65
C ALA A 179 -4.59 -2.54 6.76
N GLY A 180 -4.01 -2.61 7.96
CA GLY A 180 -4.66 -3.22 9.13
C GLY A 180 -4.69 -4.76 9.15
N PHE A 181 -4.11 -5.43 8.16
CA PHE A 181 -3.98 -6.90 8.19
C PHE A 181 -2.88 -7.35 9.13
N VAL A 182 -3.18 -8.39 9.94
CA VAL A 182 -2.23 -9.01 10.87
C VAL A 182 -1.81 -10.37 10.29
N PHE A 183 -0.50 -10.57 10.10
CA PHE A 183 0.08 -11.77 9.47
C PHE A 183 0.66 -12.77 10.47
N PHE A 184 0.42 -12.61 11.76
CA PHE A 184 0.82 -13.51 12.84
C PHE A 184 -0.41 -13.93 13.65
N ASP A 185 -0.23 -14.92 14.55
CA ASP A 185 -1.30 -15.48 15.35
C ASP A 185 -2.02 -14.41 16.17
N ASN A 186 -3.35 -14.51 16.25
CA ASN A 186 -4.21 -13.57 16.97
C ASN A 186 -3.92 -13.52 18.49
N ASP A 187 -3.30 -14.54 19.07
CA ASP A 187 -2.90 -14.58 20.48
C ASP A 187 -1.61 -13.79 20.75
N LEU A 188 -0.76 -13.61 19.73
CA LEU A 188 0.50 -12.85 19.84
C LEU A 188 0.31 -11.36 20.18
N PRO A 189 -0.70 -10.62 19.66
CA PRO A 189 -0.92 -9.22 20.02
C PRO A 189 -1.11 -9.02 21.52
N TYR A 190 -1.77 -9.94 22.21
CA TYR A 190 -1.93 -9.85 23.66
C TYR A 190 -0.59 -9.94 24.40
N ALA A 191 0.33 -10.79 23.95
CA ALA A 191 1.67 -10.87 24.51
C ALA A 191 2.51 -9.61 24.22
N MET A 192 2.22 -8.93 23.10
CA MET A 192 2.97 -7.77 22.61
C MET A 192 2.38 -6.41 23.01
N VAL A 193 1.19 -6.35 23.60
CA VAL A 193 0.58 -5.09 24.08
C VAL A 193 1.51 -4.34 25.03
N GLY A 194 2.28 -5.06 25.85
CA GLY A 194 3.27 -4.49 26.75
C GLY A 194 4.64 -4.20 26.12
N ASP A 195 4.91 -4.60 24.89
CA ASP A 195 6.20 -4.35 24.24
C ASP A 195 6.25 -2.94 23.67
N ILE A 196 6.97 -2.08 24.37
CA ILE A 196 7.14 -0.66 24.01
C ILE A 196 7.75 -0.52 22.61
N LEU A 197 8.73 -1.34 22.25
CA LEU A 197 9.42 -1.25 20.97
C LEU A 197 8.49 -1.66 19.81
N PHE A 198 7.66 -2.70 20.02
CA PHE A 198 6.64 -3.12 19.05
C PHE A 198 5.63 -1.99 18.79
N ASN A 199 5.12 -1.41 19.85
CA ASN A 199 4.13 -0.32 19.77
C ASN A 199 4.72 0.94 19.13
N ILE A 200 5.97 1.31 19.47
CA ILE A 200 6.64 2.46 18.85
C ILE A 200 6.88 2.19 17.36
N ASN A 201 7.38 1.01 16.98
CA ASN A 201 7.60 0.66 15.58
C ASN A 201 6.30 0.74 14.77
N THR A 202 5.22 0.17 15.31
CA THR A 202 3.88 0.22 14.72
C THR A 202 3.40 1.67 14.55
N ALA A 203 3.48 2.48 15.60
CA ALA A 203 3.04 3.87 15.57
C ALA A 203 3.85 4.70 14.56
N VAL A 204 5.16 4.52 14.52
CA VAL A 204 6.05 5.22 13.58
C VAL A 204 5.72 4.86 12.13
N LEU A 205 5.52 3.56 11.83
CA LEU A 205 5.16 3.11 10.49
C LEU A 205 3.79 3.66 10.05
N ILE A 206 2.77 3.61 10.93
CA ILE A 206 1.44 4.16 10.69
C ILE A 206 1.53 5.67 10.39
N VAL A 207 2.23 6.41 11.24
CA VAL A 207 2.36 7.87 11.09
C VAL A 207 3.08 8.21 9.79
N ILE A 208 4.24 7.61 9.51
CA ILE A 208 5.01 7.90 8.29
C ILE A 208 4.21 7.51 7.04
N GLY A 209 3.55 6.34 7.04
CA GLY A 209 2.70 5.90 5.94
C GLY A 209 1.47 6.79 5.74
N GLY A 210 0.81 7.17 6.84
CA GLY A 210 -0.39 8.01 6.84
C GLY A 210 -0.15 9.47 6.45
N PHE A 211 1.06 10.02 6.72
CA PHE A 211 1.43 11.35 6.21
C PHE A 211 1.43 11.43 4.69
N GLY A 212 1.47 10.29 4.02
CA GLY A 212 1.63 10.23 2.58
C GLY A 212 3.04 10.69 2.17
N TYR A 213 3.57 10.00 1.21
CA TYR A 213 4.92 10.23 0.68
C TYR A 213 5.16 11.67 0.19
N LEU A 214 4.11 12.39 -0.25
CA LEU A 214 4.20 13.76 -0.72
C LEU A 214 4.48 14.75 0.41
N ALA A 215 3.80 14.58 1.54
CA ALA A 215 4.01 15.45 2.70
C ALA A 215 5.40 15.21 3.31
N ALA A 216 5.84 13.94 3.40
CA ALA A 216 7.18 13.60 3.85
C ALA A 216 8.27 14.21 2.95
N PHE A 217 8.07 14.17 1.63
CA PHE A 217 8.99 14.78 0.67
C PHE A 217 9.00 16.31 0.76
N ASP A 218 7.85 16.94 0.94
CA ASP A 218 7.72 18.39 1.10
C ASP A 218 8.46 18.86 2.37
N ILE A 219 8.26 18.19 3.48
CA ILE A 219 8.99 18.46 4.74
C ILE A 219 10.49 18.28 4.54
N TRP A 220 10.91 17.23 3.85
CA TRP A 220 12.33 16.95 3.64
C TRP A 220 12.99 17.93 2.67
N SER A 221 12.29 18.34 1.59
CA SER A 221 12.78 19.32 0.61
C SER A 221 12.92 20.74 1.20
N HIS A 222 12.04 21.07 2.15
CA HIS A 222 12.06 22.37 2.87
C HIS A 222 12.83 22.33 4.18
N ARG A 223 13.63 21.28 4.44
CA ARG A 223 14.41 21.11 5.68
C ARG A 223 15.32 22.28 6.04
N LYS A 224 15.72 23.11 5.06
CA LYS A 224 16.51 24.34 5.26
C LYS A 224 15.66 25.55 5.62
N VAL A 225 14.35 25.52 5.37
CA VAL A 225 13.42 26.63 5.60
C VAL A 225 12.54 26.24 6.80
N ARG A 226 12.87 26.76 7.98
CA ARG A 226 12.22 26.40 9.27
C ARG A 226 10.83 27.03 9.48
N ARG A 227 10.13 27.51 8.44
CA ARG A 227 8.82 28.16 8.59
C ARG A 227 7.71 27.25 8.09
N PHE A 228 6.75 26.94 8.99
CA PHE A 228 5.51 26.21 8.69
C PHE A 228 4.72 26.83 7.51
N VAL A 229 4.91 28.15 7.31
CA VAL A 229 4.25 28.94 6.23
C VAL A 229 4.68 28.47 4.85
N ASP A 230 5.90 27.96 4.67
CA ASP A 230 6.47 27.61 3.36
C ASP A 230 6.09 26.20 2.88
N LEU A 231 5.44 25.39 3.74
CA LEU A 231 4.94 24.07 3.39
C LEU A 231 3.71 24.17 2.49
N LYS A 232 3.56 23.22 1.58
CA LYS A 232 2.38 23.13 0.72
C LYS A 232 1.11 22.95 1.55
N LEU A 233 -0.03 23.46 1.04
CA LEU A 233 -1.31 23.39 1.73
C LEU A 233 -1.68 21.95 2.11
N HIS A 234 -1.43 20.99 1.22
CA HIS A 234 -1.64 19.56 1.48
C HIS A 234 -0.87 19.07 2.71
N THR A 235 0.43 19.40 2.80
CA THR A 235 1.29 19.03 3.95
C THR A 235 0.80 19.67 5.25
N LYS A 236 0.34 20.94 5.19
CA LYS A 236 -0.26 21.63 6.35
C LYS A 236 -1.52 20.94 6.84
N ILE A 237 -2.40 20.56 5.92
CA ILE A 237 -3.64 19.83 6.25
C ILE A 237 -3.29 18.46 6.86
N CYS A 238 -2.38 17.71 6.26
CA CYS A 238 -1.94 16.41 6.81
C CYS A 238 -1.38 16.56 8.23
N LEU A 239 -0.53 17.55 8.49
CA LEU A 239 0.03 17.81 9.81
C LEU A 239 -1.05 18.19 10.86
N LEU A 240 -2.05 18.98 10.46
CA LEU A 240 -3.14 19.41 11.34
C LEU A 240 -4.15 18.30 11.60
N TYR A 241 -4.43 17.44 10.58
CA TYR A 241 -5.43 16.38 10.68
C TYR A 241 -4.91 15.12 11.36
N THR A 242 -3.61 14.84 11.28
CA THR A 242 -2.97 13.70 11.97
C THR A 242 -2.64 14.00 13.43
N SER A 243 -2.75 15.28 13.86
CA SER A 243 -2.65 15.65 15.26
C SER A 243 -3.95 15.26 15.96
N PRO A 244 -3.93 14.42 17.02
CA PRO A 244 -5.12 14.07 17.76
C PRO A 244 -5.82 15.34 18.24
N SER A 245 -7.09 15.51 17.86
CA SER A 245 -7.88 16.64 18.31
C SER A 245 -8.06 16.56 19.83
N PRO A 246 -7.95 17.67 20.57
CA PRO A 246 -8.24 17.68 22.00
C PRO A 246 -9.68 17.22 22.35
N ARG A 247 -10.56 17.14 21.34
CA ARG A 247 -11.94 16.65 21.51
C ARG A 247 -12.05 15.13 21.52
N ASP A 248 -11.08 14.39 20.95
CA ASP A 248 -11.11 12.92 20.89
C ASP A 248 -10.73 12.29 22.24
N SER A 249 -10.15 13.07 23.17
CA SER A 249 -9.78 12.63 24.51
C SER A 249 -10.91 12.75 25.55
N THR A 250 -12.08 13.29 25.16
CA THR A 250 -13.20 13.55 26.09
C THR A 250 -14.40 12.62 25.88
N SER A 251 -14.32 11.63 25.01
CA SER A 251 -15.36 10.64 24.75
C SER A 251 -14.96 9.24 25.25
N SER A 252 -14.62 9.12 26.52
CA SER A 252 -14.53 7.85 27.25
C SER A 252 -15.31 7.94 28.53
#